data_9d8ec4e3d8487d28be44f45e76ad5c7a
#
_entry.id   9d8ec4e3d8487d28be44f45e76ad5c7a
#
_cell.length_a   1.000
_cell.length_b   1.000
_cell.length_c   1.000
_cell.angle_alpha   90.00
_cell.angle_beta   90.00
_cell.angle_gamma   90.00
#
_symmetry.space_group_name_H-M   'P 1'
#
loop_
_entity.id
_entity.type
_entity.pdbx_description
1 polymer ?
#
loop_
_entity_poly.entity_id
_entity_poly.type
_entity_poly.pdbx_seq_one_letter_code
_entity_poly.pdbx_strand_id
1 'polypeptide(L)'
;MKHAQKYRYFSLLMGLVLLLSACQIGATTKNDNQAATKEATVELNRTTTPTLFFHGYAGTKNSFGSLLHRLEKQGATTQELVLLVKPDGIVVKERGALSGKATNPSVQVLFEDNKNNEWNQTEWIKNTLLYLQKNYQVNKANIVGHSMGGVSGLRYLGTYGQDASLPKIEKFVSIGAPFNDFIDTSQQQTIETELENGP
;
A
#
# COMPACT_ATOMS: atom_id res chain seq x y z
N MET A 1 -43.56 37.23 -21.08
CA MET A 1 -43.38 36.22 -20.03
C MET A 1 -41.92 35.77 -19.80
N LYS A 2 -40.95 36.16 -20.60
CA LYS A 2 -39.53 35.70 -20.43
C LYS A 2 -38.68 36.56 -19.44
N HIS A 3 -39.13 37.74 -19.07
CA HIS A 3 -38.38 38.64 -18.15
C HIS A 3 -38.62 38.33 -16.67
N ALA A 4 -39.80 37.85 -16.28
CA ALA A 4 -40.12 37.53 -14.87
C ALA A 4 -39.34 36.31 -14.32
N GLN A 5 -38.88 35.40 -15.17
CA GLN A 5 -38.14 34.21 -14.76
C GLN A 5 -36.67 34.51 -14.41
N LYS A 6 -36.06 35.50 -15.05
CA LYS A 6 -34.67 35.90 -14.76
C LYS A 6 -34.49 36.52 -13.35
N TYR A 7 -35.48 37.28 -12.88
CA TYR A 7 -35.41 37.93 -11.56
C TYR A 7 -35.65 36.94 -10.41
N ARG A 8 -36.37 35.83 -10.65
CA ARG A 8 -36.59 34.82 -9.61
C ARG A 8 -35.30 34.06 -9.26
N TYR A 9 -34.45 33.77 -10.24
CA TYR A 9 -33.14 33.14 -9.99
C TYR A 9 -32.10 34.10 -9.40
N PHE A 10 -32.18 35.38 -9.77
CA PHE A 10 -31.29 36.38 -9.21
C PHE A 10 -31.60 36.66 -7.74
N SER A 11 -32.85 36.68 -7.35
CA SER A 11 -33.28 36.85 -5.94
C SER A 11 -32.91 35.60 -5.10
N LEU A 12 -32.98 34.39 -5.68
CA LEU A 12 -32.58 33.17 -4.99
C LEU A 12 -31.06 33.12 -4.76
N LEU A 13 -30.27 33.55 -5.76
CA LEU A 13 -28.81 33.60 -5.64
C LEU A 13 -28.34 34.63 -4.61
N MET A 14 -29.01 35.77 -4.55
CA MET A 14 -28.69 36.81 -3.58
C MET A 14 -29.10 36.44 -2.14
N GLY A 15 -30.16 35.66 -1.98
CA GLY A 15 -30.58 35.11 -0.68
C GLY A 15 -29.60 34.06 -0.14
N LEU A 16 -28.97 33.25 -1.04
CA LEU A 16 -27.99 32.23 -0.65
C LEU A 16 -26.64 32.85 -0.20
N VAL A 17 -26.24 33.97 -0.79
CA VAL A 17 -25.00 34.67 -0.42
C VAL A 17 -25.13 35.35 0.95
N LEU A 18 -26.33 35.79 1.34
CA LEU A 18 -26.59 36.42 2.66
C LEU A 18 -26.61 35.42 3.81
N LEU A 19 -26.86 34.15 3.55
CA LEU A 19 -26.84 33.09 4.59
C LEU A 19 -25.43 32.62 4.96
N LEU A 20 -24.41 32.91 4.15
CA LEU A 20 -23.01 32.57 4.42
C LEU A 20 -22.25 33.63 5.24
N SER A 21 -22.84 34.80 5.53
CA SER A 21 -22.18 35.90 6.25
C SER A 21 -22.51 35.95 7.74
N ALA A 22 -23.25 34.99 8.29
CA ALA A 22 -23.74 35.04 9.68
C ALA A 22 -22.87 34.34 10.73
N CYS A 23 -21.63 34.00 10.43
CA CYS A 23 -20.73 33.31 11.38
C CYS A 23 -19.47 34.13 11.74
N GLN A 24 -19.55 35.43 11.82
CA GLN A 24 -18.43 36.24 12.35
C GLN A 24 -18.93 37.47 13.13
N ILE A 25 -19.56 37.27 14.28
CA ILE A 25 -19.57 38.25 15.36
C ILE A 25 -19.69 37.48 16.67
N GLY A 26 -18.60 37.35 17.39
CA GLY A 26 -18.55 36.73 18.70
C GLY A 26 -17.25 37.06 19.42
N ALA A 27 -17.20 38.25 19.99
CA ALA A 27 -16.50 38.63 21.22
C ALA A 27 -15.05 38.14 21.46
N THR A 28 -14.15 39.08 21.37
CA THR A 28 -12.88 39.17 22.11
C THR A 28 -13.02 38.74 23.58
N THR A 29 -12.47 37.62 23.93
CA THR A 29 -11.89 37.38 25.25
C THR A 29 -10.50 36.80 25.04
N LYS A 30 -9.50 37.59 25.41
CA LYS A 30 -8.13 37.13 25.59
C LYS A 30 -8.16 35.99 26.61
N ASN A 31 -7.83 34.78 26.17
CA ASN A 31 -7.23 33.77 27.02
C ASN A 31 -6.03 33.23 26.27
N ASP A 32 -4.87 33.66 26.73
CA ASP A 32 -3.58 33.08 26.44
C ASP A 32 -3.57 31.66 26.98
N ASN A 33 -3.94 30.72 26.15
CA ASN A 33 -3.56 29.30 26.21
C ASN A 33 -3.42 28.82 24.79
N GLN A 34 -2.35 29.24 24.10
CA GLN A 34 -1.79 28.49 23.01
C GLN A 34 -1.25 27.19 23.60
N ALA A 35 -2.13 26.20 23.77
CA ALA A 35 -1.69 24.83 23.79
C ALA A 35 -1.08 24.58 22.40
N ALA A 36 0.21 24.80 22.27
CA ALA A 36 0.99 24.31 21.16
C ALA A 36 0.67 22.80 21.05
N THR A 37 -0.10 22.44 20.06
CA THR A 37 -0.29 21.05 19.67
C THR A 37 1.12 20.59 19.28
N LYS A 38 1.79 19.96 20.25
CA LYS A 38 3.09 19.32 20.02
C LYS A 38 2.76 18.26 18.96
N GLU A 39 3.10 18.52 17.69
CA GLU A 39 3.12 17.50 16.67
C GLU A 39 3.94 16.35 17.27
N ALA A 40 3.27 15.23 17.52
CA ALA A 40 3.95 14.05 17.98
C ALA A 40 4.95 13.69 16.89
N THR A 41 6.21 13.99 17.13
CA THR A 41 7.30 13.53 16.27
C THR A 41 7.30 12.02 16.34
N VAL A 42 6.73 11.39 15.31
CA VAL A 42 6.78 9.93 15.16
C VAL A 42 8.25 9.55 15.01
N GLU A 43 8.80 8.94 16.04
CA GLU A 43 10.16 8.41 15.97
C GLU A 43 10.15 7.24 14.99
N LEU A 44 10.78 7.42 13.83
CA LEU A 44 10.85 6.38 12.80
C LEU A 44 11.83 5.29 13.28
N ASN A 45 11.31 4.08 13.42
CA ASN A 45 12.16 2.91 13.65
C ASN A 45 13.04 2.69 12.41
N ARG A 46 14.35 2.77 12.59
CA ARG A 46 15.34 2.66 11.52
C ARG A 46 15.93 1.25 11.51
N THR A 47 15.84 0.58 10.37
CA THR A 47 16.33 -0.78 10.17
C THR A 47 16.90 -0.95 8.77
N THR A 48 17.73 -1.96 8.56
CA THR A 48 18.17 -2.38 7.21
C THR A 48 17.31 -3.51 6.63
N THR A 49 16.29 -3.96 7.37
CA THR A 49 15.32 -4.96 6.87
C THR A 49 14.52 -4.37 5.71
N PRO A 50 14.55 -4.98 4.51
CA PRO A 50 13.83 -4.44 3.37
C PRO A 50 12.31 -4.63 3.52
N THR A 51 11.55 -3.66 3.01
CA THR A 51 10.10 -3.72 2.87
C THR A 51 9.74 -3.90 1.40
N LEU A 52 9.05 -4.99 1.09
CA LEU A 52 8.62 -5.37 -0.24
C LEU A 52 7.19 -4.86 -0.48
N PHE A 53 6.95 -4.24 -1.64
CA PHE A 53 5.66 -3.67 -2.01
C PHE A 53 5.07 -4.43 -3.20
N PHE A 54 3.93 -5.10 -2.97
CA PHE A 54 3.21 -5.91 -3.96
C PHE A 54 1.90 -5.24 -4.35
N HIS A 55 1.75 -4.90 -5.63
CA HIS A 55 0.54 -4.27 -6.15
C HIS A 55 -0.62 -5.28 -6.29
N GLY A 56 -1.84 -4.76 -6.46
CA GLY A 56 -3.04 -5.57 -6.72
C GLY A 56 -3.24 -5.88 -8.21
N TYR A 57 -4.44 -6.41 -8.53
CA TYR A 57 -4.86 -6.75 -9.89
C TYR A 57 -4.70 -5.56 -10.84
N ALA A 58 -4.20 -5.82 -12.03
CA ALA A 58 -3.88 -4.83 -13.06
C ALA A 58 -2.96 -3.69 -12.58
N GLY A 59 -2.24 -3.90 -11.45
CA GLY A 59 -1.33 -2.91 -10.90
C GLY A 59 -0.07 -2.73 -11.75
N THR A 60 0.58 -1.59 -11.56
CA THR A 60 1.78 -1.20 -12.28
C THR A 60 2.78 -0.55 -11.32
N LYS A 61 3.91 -0.11 -11.85
CA LYS A 61 4.90 0.69 -11.11
C LYS A 61 4.25 1.90 -10.41
N ASN A 62 3.21 2.47 -10.99
CA ASN A 62 2.54 3.64 -10.42
C ASN A 62 1.68 3.31 -9.17
N SER A 63 1.31 2.05 -8.96
CA SER A 63 0.49 1.63 -7.81
C SER A 63 1.11 2.05 -6.47
N PHE A 64 2.42 1.92 -6.32
CA PHE A 64 3.15 2.37 -5.14
C PHE A 64 4.10 3.54 -5.40
N GLY A 65 4.32 3.92 -6.66
CA GLY A 65 5.33 4.92 -7.04
C GLY A 65 5.18 6.25 -6.31
N SER A 66 3.96 6.79 -6.26
CA SER A 66 3.69 8.06 -5.56
C SER A 66 3.85 7.93 -4.03
N LEU A 67 3.46 6.81 -3.45
CA LEU A 67 3.63 6.54 -2.02
C LEU A 67 5.11 6.46 -1.67
N LEU A 68 5.87 5.63 -2.38
CA LEU A 68 7.31 5.45 -2.17
C LEU A 68 8.07 6.76 -2.31
N HIS A 69 7.75 7.55 -3.33
CA HIS A 69 8.36 8.87 -3.50
C HIS A 69 8.08 9.83 -2.32
N ARG A 70 6.84 9.84 -1.79
CA ARG A 70 6.52 10.66 -0.61
C ARG A 70 7.24 10.18 0.64
N LEU A 71 7.30 8.86 0.87
CA LEU A 71 8.00 8.27 2.01
C LEU A 71 9.51 8.54 1.94
N GLU A 72 10.09 8.49 0.75
CA GLU A 72 11.50 8.81 0.53
C GLU A 72 11.80 10.29 0.81
N LYS A 73 10.95 11.20 0.32
CA LYS A 73 11.05 12.63 0.63
C LYS A 73 10.97 12.94 2.14
N GLN A 74 10.24 12.13 2.88
CA GLN A 74 10.11 12.25 4.34
C GLN A 74 11.24 11.53 5.11
N GLY A 75 12.17 10.90 4.41
CA GLY A 75 13.24 10.12 5.03
C GLY A 75 12.76 8.86 5.74
N ALA A 76 11.54 8.40 5.44
CA ALA A 76 10.95 7.20 6.04
C ALA A 76 11.44 5.91 5.37
N THR A 77 11.84 5.97 4.10
CA THR A 77 12.39 4.84 3.33
C THR A 77 13.46 5.31 2.36
N THR A 78 14.23 4.38 1.84
CA THR A 78 15.11 4.57 0.68
C THR A 78 14.73 3.56 -0.39
N GLN A 79 14.25 4.02 -1.55
CA GLN A 79 13.89 3.11 -2.64
C GLN A 79 15.14 2.61 -3.36
N GLU A 80 15.58 1.38 -3.06
CA GLU A 80 16.82 0.82 -3.58
C GLU A 80 16.63 -0.10 -4.78
N LEU A 81 15.53 -0.85 -4.86
CA LEU A 81 15.40 -1.95 -5.81
C LEU A 81 14.01 -2.02 -6.43
N VAL A 82 13.97 -2.30 -7.72
CA VAL A 82 12.75 -2.68 -8.46
C VAL A 82 12.98 -4.04 -9.09
N LEU A 83 12.08 -4.97 -8.83
CA LEU A 83 12.06 -6.32 -9.38
C LEU A 83 10.86 -6.49 -10.30
N LEU A 84 11.00 -7.31 -11.34
CA LEU A 84 9.92 -7.80 -12.19
C LEU A 84 9.86 -9.31 -12.06
N VAL A 85 8.68 -9.84 -11.80
CA VAL A 85 8.42 -11.27 -11.81
C VAL A 85 7.73 -11.62 -13.12
N LYS A 86 8.32 -12.55 -13.85
CA LYS A 86 7.80 -13.09 -15.12
C LYS A 86 6.62 -14.05 -14.87
N PRO A 87 5.77 -14.32 -15.87
CA PRO A 87 4.64 -15.24 -15.71
C PRO A 87 5.05 -16.66 -15.26
N ASP A 88 6.25 -17.09 -15.60
CA ASP A 88 6.85 -18.37 -15.19
C ASP A 88 7.47 -18.33 -13.78
N GLY A 89 7.36 -17.20 -13.07
CA GLY A 89 7.89 -16.99 -11.74
C GLY A 89 9.37 -16.62 -11.67
N ILE A 90 10.05 -16.45 -12.81
CA ILE A 90 11.44 -15.97 -12.84
C ILE A 90 11.47 -14.50 -12.41
N VAL A 91 12.32 -14.21 -11.41
CA VAL A 91 12.51 -12.86 -10.90
C VAL A 91 13.71 -12.22 -11.57
N VAL A 92 13.51 -11.04 -12.15
CA VAL A 92 14.56 -10.25 -12.79
C VAL A 92 14.67 -8.87 -12.14
N LYS A 93 15.89 -8.36 -12.09
CA LYS A 93 16.16 -7.02 -11.62
C LYS A 93 15.86 -6.01 -12.73
N GLU A 94 14.94 -5.10 -12.46
CA GLU A 94 14.66 -3.98 -13.36
C GLU A 94 15.57 -2.79 -13.08
N ARG A 95 15.74 -2.42 -11.80
CA ARG A 95 16.51 -1.24 -11.42
C ARG A 95 17.07 -1.36 -10.02
N GLY A 96 18.26 -0.77 -9.81
CA GLY A 96 18.88 -0.59 -8.50
C GLY A 96 19.49 -1.84 -7.91
N ALA A 97 19.80 -1.80 -6.63
CA ALA A 97 20.33 -2.91 -5.85
C ALA A 97 20.19 -2.61 -4.36
N LEU A 98 19.95 -3.63 -3.53
CA LEU A 98 20.02 -3.47 -2.09
C LEU A 98 21.49 -3.29 -1.67
N SER A 99 21.78 -2.17 -0.98
CA SER A 99 23.11 -1.87 -0.48
C SER A 99 23.45 -2.61 0.83
N GLY A 100 22.43 -3.10 1.54
CA GLY A 100 22.55 -3.64 2.89
C GLY A 100 22.82 -2.59 3.97
N LYS A 101 22.87 -1.30 3.61
CA LYS A 101 23.21 -0.18 4.51
C LYS A 101 22.13 0.90 4.56
N ALA A 102 21.23 0.93 3.60
CA ALA A 102 20.16 1.93 3.55
C ALA A 102 19.21 1.82 4.74
N THR A 103 18.70 2.96 5.16
CA THR A 103 17.68 3.03 6.21
C THR A 103 16.32 2.69 5.62
N ASN A 104 15.63 1.69 6.21
CA ASN A 104 14.32 1.23 5.80
C ASN A 104 14.23 1.03 4.27
N PRO A 105 15.09 0.19 3.67
CA PRO A 105 15.13 0.03 2.22
C PRO A 105 13.81 -0.51 1.71
N SER A 106 13.32 0.04 0.59
CA SER A 106 12.13 -0.46 -0.08
C SER A 106 12.46 -1.14 -1.40
N VAL A 107 11.74 -2.23 -1.64
CA VAL A 107 11.79 -3.02 -2.87
C VAL A 107 10.41 -2.98 -3.50
N GLN A 108 10.29 -2.39 -4.68
CA GLN A 108 9.05 -2.45 -5.44
C GLN A 108 9.06 -3.70 -6.31
N VAL A 109 8.04 -4.53 -6.18
CA VAL A 109 7.89 -5.77 -6.95
C VAL A 109 6.74 -5.61 -7.94
N LEU A 110 7.05 -5.87 -9.19
CA LEU A 110 6.11 -5.81 -10.31
C LEU A 110 5.84 -7.21 -10.82
N PHE A 111 4.61 -7.50 -11.18
CA PHE A 111 4.24 -8.71 -11.87
C PHE A 111 4.02 -8.40 -13.36
N GLU A 112 4.74 -9.09 -14.26
CA GLU A 112 4.59 -8.87 -15.70
C GLU A 112 3.18 -9.23 -16.15
N ASP A 113 2.65 -10.39 -15.71
CA ASP A 113 1.24 -10.73 -15.83
C ASP A 113 0.49 -10.18 -14.59
N ASN A 114 0.22 -8.90 -14.64
CA ASN A 114 -0.40 -8.18 -13.52
C ASN A 114 -1.90 -8.46 -13.33
N LYS A 115 -2.50 -9.31 -14.17
CA LYS A 115 -3.89 -9.76 -14.08
C LYS A 115 -4.03 -11.23 -13.65
N ASN A 116 -2.91 -11.85 -13.29
CA ASN A 116 -2.90 -13.22 -12.80
C ASN A 116 -3.55 -13.34 -11.42
N ASN A 117 -3.92 -14.56 -11.04
CA ASN A 117 -4.58 -14.87 -9.78
C ASN A 117 -3.63 -14.81 -8.57
N GLU A 118 -4.20 -14.84 -7.37
CA GLU A 118 -3.47 -14.77 -6.10
C GLU A 118 -2.62 -16.01 -5.81
N TRP A 119 -2.98 -17.17 -6.36
CA TRP A 119 -2.21 -18.39 -6.22
C TRP A 119 -0.83 -18.26 -6.85
N ASN A 120 -0.81 -17.86 -8.11
CA ASN A 120 0.43 -17.62 -8.82
C ASN A 120 1.22 -16.46 -8.20
N GLN A 121 0.52 -15.38 -7.79
CA GLN A 121 1.18 -14.27 -7.09
C GLN A 121 1.80 -14.71 -5.76
N THR A 122 1.20 -15.65 -5.04
CA THR A 122 1.76 -16.24 -3.82
C THR A 122 3.10 -16.94 -4.11
N GLU A 123 3.17 -17.75 -5.16
CA GLU A 123 4.43 -18.37 -5.60
C GLU A 123 5.46 -17.34 -6.05
N TRP A 124 5.03 -16.27 -6.70
CA TRP A 124 5.89 -15.18 -7.12
C TRP A 124 6.45 -14.38 -5.94
N ILE A 125 5.69 -14.23 -4.86
CA ILE A 125 6.19 -13.67 -3.58
C ILE A 125 7.30 -14.57 -3.02
N LYS A 126 7.08 -15.89 -2.96
CA LYS A 126 8.09 -16.84 -2.53
C LYS A 126 9.37 -16.74 -3.37
N ASN A 127 9.22 -16.75 -4.69
CA ASN A 127 10.36 -16.65 -5.62
C ASN A 127 11.11 -15.31 -5.45
N THR A 128 10.39 -14.23 -5.19
CA THR A 128 10.98 -12.93 -4.90
C THR A 128 11.84 -12.96 -3.63
N LEU A 129 11.35 -13.58 -2.57
CA LEU A 129 12.09 -13.72 -1.32
C LEU A 129 13.33 -14.61 -1.48
N LEU A 130 13.21 -15.73 -2.20
CA LEU A 130 14.35 -16.59 -2.56
C LEU A 130 15.40 -15.84 -3.40
N TYR A 131 14.94 -15.04 -4.35
CA TYR A 131 15.82 -14.18 -5.15
C TYR A 131 16.61 -13.19 -4.28
N LEU A 132 15.92 -12.53 -3.33
CA LEU A 132 16.55 -11.59 -2.42
C LEU A 132 17.52 -12.27 -1.44
N GLN A 133 17.17 -13.45 -0.94
CA GLN A 133 18.04 -14.26 -0.10
C GLN A 133 19.32 -14.63 -0.84
N LYS A 134 19.17 -15.15 -2.06
CA LYS A 134 20.31 -15.62 -2.87
C LYS A 134 21.25 -14.50 -3.30
N ASN A 135 20.70 -13.35 -3.73
CA ASN A 135 21.48 -12.29 -4.38
C ASN A 135 21.90 -11.17 -3.42
N TYR A 136 21.19 -11.01 -2.29
CA TYR A 136 21.41 -9.90 -1.34
C TYR A 136 21.52 -10.36 0.11
N GLN A 137 21.55 -11.67 0.38
CA GLN A 137 21.63 -12.27 1.73
C GLN A 137 20.50 -11.78 2.67
N VAL A 138 19.33 -11.47 2.10
CA VAL A 138 18.16 -11.07 2.86
C VAL A 138 17.59 -12.28 3.60
N ASN A 139 17.64 -12.27 4.94
CA ASN A 139 17.10 -13.31 5.80
C ASN A 139 15.83 -12.89 6.54
N LYS A 140 15.48 -11.61 6.43
CA LYS A 140 14.30 -10.99 7.03
C LYS A 140 13.73 -9.94 6.10
N ALA A 141 12.41 -9.83 6.01
CA ALA A 141 11.74 -8.83 5.20
C ALA A 141 10.41 -8.41 5.83
N ASN A 142 9.89 -7.24 5.40
CA ASN A 142 8.52 -6.84 5.63
C ASN A 142 7.76 -6.90 4.30
N ILE A 143 6.45 -7.13 4.36
CA ILE A 143 5.57 -7.13 3.19
C ILE A 143 4.52 -6.03 3.34
N VAL A 144 4.31 -5.27 2.28
CA VAL A 144 3.17 -4.37 2.09
C VAL A 144 2.44 -4.79 0.83
N GLY A 145 1.20 -5.24 0.97
CA GLY A 145 0.36 -5.66 -0.15
C GLY A 145 -0.88 -4.76 -0.30
N HIS A 146 -1.20 -4.36 -1.53
CA HIS A 146 -2.41 -3.61 -1.83
C HIS A 146 -3.40 -4.48 -2.59
N SER A 147 -4.69 -4.44 -2.19
CA SER A 147 -5.77 -5.20 -2.85
C SER A 147 -5.39 -6.68 -2.96
N MET A 148 -5.42 -7.28 -4.15
CA MET A 148 -5.01 -8.68 -4.37
C MET A 148 -3.56 -8.96 -3.92
N GLY A 149 -2.63 -8.00 -3.96
CA GLY A 149 -1.29 -8.17 -3.40
C GLY A 149 -1.29 -8.36 -1.88
N GLY A 150 -2.30 -7.84 -1.18
CA GLY A 150 -2.53 -8.12 0.25
C GLY A 150 -3.08 -9.54 0.46
N VAL A 151 -4.01 -9.98 -0.39
CA VAL A 151 -4.55 -11.37 -0.37
C VAL A 151 -3.42 -12.38 -0.60
N SER A 152 -2.63 -12.19 -1.66
CA SER A 152 -1.48 -13.05 -1.99
C SER A 152 -0.42 -13.06 -0.88
N GLY A 153 -0.20 -11.92 -0.21
CA GLY A 153 0.71 -11.81 0.93
C GLY A 153 0.21 -12.58 2.15
N LEU A 154 -1.09 -12.53 2.47
CA LEU A 154 -1.68 -13.32 3.54
C LEU A 154 -1.59 -14.81 3.24
N ARG A 155 -1.92 -15.22 2.00
CA ARG A 155 -1.80 -16.60 1.55
C ARG A 155 -0.34 -17.08 1.65
N TYR A 156 0.64 -16.26 1.24
CA TYR A 156 2.06 -16.57 1.42
C TYR A 156 2.40 -16.89 2.88
N LEU A 157 1.91 -16.06 3.82
CA LEU A 157 2.15 -16.28 5.24
C LEU A 157 1.49 -17.57 5.75
N GLY A 158 0.29 -17.88 5.32
CA GLY A 158 -0.42 -19.11 5.68
C GLY A 158 0.29 -20.37 5.13
N THR A 159 0.78 -20.28 3.88
CA THR A 159 1.40 -21.43 3.20
C THR A 159 2.88 -21.61 3.57
N TYR A 160 3.64 -20.53 3.62
CA TYR A 160 5.11 -20.55 3.70
C TYR A 160 5.68 -19.85 4.93
N GLY A 161 4.86 -19.19 5.74
CA GLY A 161 5.35 -18.34 6.83
C GLY A 161 6.15 -19.07 7.92
N GLN A 162 6.02 -20.39 8.02
CA GLN A 162 6.76 -21.24 8.96
C GLN A 162 7.95 -21.96 8.34
N ASP A 163 8.20 -21.78 7.05
CA ASP A 163 9.33 -22.42 6.36
C ASP A 163 10.64 -21.71 6.71
N ALA A 164 11.46 -22.37 7.55
CA ALA A 164 12.75 -21.86 8.01
C ALA A 164 13.80 -21.69 6.89
N SER A 165 13.58 -22.24 5.71
CA SER A 165 14.47 -22.09 4.54
C SER A 165 14.26 -20.77 3.81
N LEU A 166 13.14 -20.06 4.10
CA LEU A 166 12.78 -18.79 3.48
C LEU A 166 13.09 -17.61 4.40
N PRO A 167 13.27 -16.40 3.86
CA PRO A 167 13.39 -15.19 4.66
C PRO A 167 12.18 -15.00 5.58
N LYS A 168 12.45 -14.75 6.86
CA LYS A 168 11.40 -14.51 7.84
C LYS A 168 10.66 -13.19 7.55
N ILE A 169 9.35 -13.23 7.52
CA ILE A 169 8.55 -12.01 7.47
C ILE A 169 8.34 -11.47 8.87
N GLU A 170 8.86 -10.26 9.14
CA GLU A 170 8.75 -9.62 10.44
C GLU A 170 7.47 -8.81 10.59
N LYS A 171 7.01 -8.17 9.51
CA LYS A 171 5.79 -7.37 9.49
C LYS A 171 5.04 -7.57 8.17
N PHE A 172 3.73 -7.61 8.29
CA PHE A 172 2.82 -7.63 7.14
C PHE A 172 1.81 -6.49 7.26
N VAL A 173 1.69 -5.69 6.22
CA VAL A 173 0.70 -4.62 6.10
C VAL A 173 -0.15 -4.89 4.87
N SER A 174 -1.45 -4.99 5.07
CA SER A 174 -2.42 -5.13 3.99
C SER A 174 -3.23 -3.84 3.84
N ILE A 175 -3.32 -3.34 2.61
CA ILE A 175 -4.02 -2.11 2.29
C ILE A 175 -5.18 -2.46 1.36
N GLY A 176 -6.43 -2.34 1.86
CA GLY A 176 -7.64 -2.54 1.06
C GLY A 176 -7.74 -3.93 0.41
N ALA A 177 -7.27 -4.99 1.09
CA ALA A 177 -7.37 -6.34 0.59
C ALA A 177 -8.76 -6.95 0.88
N PRO A 178 -9.43 -7.54 -0.13
CA PRO A 178 -10.77 -8.12 0.01
C PRO A 178 -10.69 -9.55 0.55
N PHE A 179 -10.30 -9.74 1.80
CA PHE A 179 -10.11 -11.07 2.37
C PHE A 179 -11.38 -11.90 2.43
N ASN A 180 -12.55 -11.27 2.62
CA ASN A 180 -13.83 -11.96 2.78
C ASN A 180 -14.65 -12.05 1.49
N ASP A 181 -14.32 -11.24 0.49
CA ASP A 181 -15.10 -11.15 -0.76
C ASP A 181 -14.32 -11.65 -1.97
N PHE A 182 -13.12 -12.17 -1.75
CA PHE A 182 -12.29 -12.64 -2.85
C PHE A 182 -12.68 -14.07 -3.22
N ILE A 183 -13.24 -14.25 -4.41
CA ILE A 183 -13.59 -15.55 -4.96
C ILE A 183 -12.56 -15.90 -6.03
N ASP A 184 -11.84 -17.00 -5.84
CA ASP A 184 -11.03 -17.59 -6.90
C ASP A 184 -11.96 -18.31 -7.88
N THR A 185 -12.29 -17.63 -8.97
CA THR A 185 -13.14 -18.20 -10.02
C THR A 185 -12.48 -19.35 -10.77
N SER A 186 -11.15 -19.49 -10.68
CA SER A 186 -10.41 -20.59 -11.34
C SER A 186 -10.55 -21.92 -10.60
N GLN A 187 -10.76 -21.87 -9.28
CA GLN A 187 -10.90 -23.07 -8.43
C GLN A 187 -12.27 -23.18 -7.75
N GLN A 188 -13.16 -22.23 -7.95
CA GLN A 188 -14.48 -22.14 -7.31
C GLN A 188 -14.41 -22.18 -5.76
N GLN A 189 -13.28 -21.82 -5.19
CA GLN A 189 -13.08 -21.76 -3.74
C GLN A 189 -12.95 -20.32 -3.28
N THR A 190 -13.53 -20.01 -2.12
CA THR A 190 -13.30 -18.74 -1.42
C THR A 190 -12.14 -18.89 -0.46
N ILE A 191 -11.51 -17.77 -0.08
CA ILE A 191 -10.47 -17.79 0.98
C ILE A 191 -11.01 -18.41 2.27
N GLU A 192 -12.28 -18.17 2.61
CA GLU A 192 -12.92 -18.78 3.78
C GLU A 192 -12.94 -20.30 3.71
N THR A 193 -13.31 -20.87 2.55
CA THR A 193 -13.33 -22.31 2.35
C THR A 193 -11.93 -22.92 2.49
N GLU A 194 -10.90 -22.21 2.06
CA GLU A 194 -9.51 -22.66 2.21
C GLU A 194 -8.99 -22.54 3.64
N LEU A 195 -9.37 -21.49 4.36
CA LEU A 195 -9.01 -21.34 5.78
C LEU A 195 -9.67 -22.42 6.65
N GLU A 196 -10.86 -22.89 6.27
CA GLU A 196 -11.57 -23.96 6.97
C GLU A 196 -11.05 -25.36 6.60
N ASN A 197 -10.69 -25.59 5.35
CA ASN A 197 -10.37 -26.94 4.83
C ASN A 197 -8.88 -27.18 4.59
N GLY A 198 -8.06 -26.13 4.71
CA GLY A 198 -6.65 -26.16 4.31
C GLY A 198 -6.45 -26.09 2.78
N PRO A 199 -5.22 -25.92 2.31
CA PRO A 199 -4.87 -25.92 0.90
C PRO A 199 -5.01 -27.30 0.25
#